data_7058a084df80a5f7fb137207d9398700
#
_entry.id   7058a084df80a5f7fb137207d9398700
#
_cell.length_a   1.000
_cell.length_b   1.000
_cell.length_c   1.000
_cell.angle_alpha   90.00
_cell.angle_beta   90.00
_cell.angle_gamma   90.00
#
_symmetry.space_group_name_H-M   'P 1'
#
loop_
_entity.id
_entity.type
_entity.pdbx_description
1 polymer ?
#
loop_
_entity_poly.entity_id
_entity_poly.type
_entity_poly.pdbx_seq_one_letter_code
_entity_poly.pdbx_strand_id
1 'polypeptide(L)'
;MSRGPCPAAGSPARLASLVSLGALAAGAACGRSQGVPDEQLGDLVIDRKRQEAPIDVDRAAKDPAELGRALARPHGAVVAALGPHTVKIAMTNAVLEDGKQLSSLDEQTLIELGERGAFHARYTNSADYGSETIFTGGKLYLRPRYQRWHERAPEEPEEPAAIRERAFGGIAATWDLLAPGAELVDRGAIQLAGRAARKIEVRRSASPAAPPREQLTQRKWREGRSVDELSGEVVLDVQQGVPLAIKLTGAIGFQRDGHRRTMKLGVDGAITGIGTAVAIDTPARGEVVATPERMREVDERDFLLQNIAPPLRRNADGAAAPPQPADAPRPDQARPKQPADKPRPDQPKQPAPGPAGQGGP
;
A
#
# COMPACT_ATOMS: atom_id res chain seq x y z
N MET A 1 52.78 -48.76 -12.74
CA MET A 1 54.00 -47.97 -12.74
C MET A 1 53.54 -46.54 -12.47
N SER A 2 53.87 -45.88 -11.49
CA SER A 2 54.77 -45.48 -10.48
C SER A 2 54.01 -44.56 -9.52
N ARG A 3 53.80 -44.90 -8.33
CA ARG A 3 54.35 -44.58 -7.01
C ARG A 3 54.68 -43.08 -6.78
N GLY A 4 54.00 -42.45 -5.89
CA GLY A 4 53.94 -41.70 -4.67
C GLY A 4 55.08 -40.67 -4.44
N PRO A 5 55.18 -39.94 -3.32
CA PRO A 5 54.50 -40.10 -2.02
C PRO A 5 54.01 -38.74 -1.38
N CYS A 6 53.28 -38.87 -0.27
CA CYS A 6 53.24 -37.89 0.83
C CYS A 6 54.58 -37.76 1.57
N PRO A 7 54.89 -36.66 2.34
CA PRO A 7 54.55 -36.64 3.77
C PRO A 7 54.21 -35.23 4.31
N ALA A 8 53.62 -35.17 5.42
CA ALA A 8 53.78 -35.21 6.87
C ALA A 8 53.53 -33.83 7.50
N ALA A 9 52.60 -33.69 8.32
CA ALA A 9 52.57 -33.65 9.79
C ALA A 9 53.37 -32.50 10.45
N GLY A 10 52.68 -31.70 11.26
CA GLY A 10 53.29 -30.75 12.19
C GLY A 10 52.24 -29.97 12.98
N SER A 11 51.77 -30.53 14.08
CA SER A 11 51.28 -29.80 15.29
C SER A 11 52.49 -29.56 16.22
N PRO A 12 52.36 -28.90 17.41
CA PRO A 12 51.36 -28.06 18.07
C PRO A 12 51.96 -26.85 18.81
N ALA A 13 51.15 -26.16 19.56
CA ALA A 13 51.45 -25.48 20.85
C ALA A 13 51.10 -23.98 20.83
N ARG A 14 50.49 -23.40 21.73
CA ARG A 14 50.20 -23.39 23.15
C ARG A 14 49.44 -22.08 23.48
N LEU A 15 48.35 -22.16 24.18
CA LEU A 15 47.96 -21.42 25.39
C LEU A 15 48.61 -20.02 25.62
N ALA A 16 47.76 -19.00 25.66
CA ALA A 16 47.81 -18.01 26.75
C ALA A 16 46.45 -17.33 26.92
N SER A 17 45.82 -17.62 28.07
CA SER A 17 44.70 -16.87 28.65
C SER A 17 45.16 -15.47 29.02
N LEU A 18 44.36 -14.46 28.70
CA LEU A 18 44.36 -13.16 29.39
C LEU A 18 42.93 -12.68 29.53
N VAL A 19 42.46 -12.84 30.75
CA VAL A 19 41.30 -12.20 31.35
C VAL A 19 41.59 -10.69 31.45
N SER A 20 40.77 -9.88 30.83
CA SER A 20 40.73 -8.45 31.16
C SER A 20 39.28 -8.03 31.36
N LEU A 21 38.89 -7.86 32.61
CA LEU A 21 37.76 -7.04 33.05
C LEU A 21 37.99 -5.61 32.57
N GLY A 22 36.95 -5.04 31.94
CA GLY A 22 37.01 -3.64 31.51
C GLY A 22 35.64 -3.08 31.18
N ALA A 23 34.98 -2.50 32.21
CA ALA A 23 34.08 -1.35 32.15
C ALA A 23 32.87 -1.41 31.19
N LEU A 24 31.70 -1.62 31.80
CA LEU A 24 30.37 -1.17 31.33
C LEU A 24 30.41 0.39 31.15
N ALA A 25 30.46 0.83 29.90
CA ALA A 25 30.08 2.17 29.51
C ALA A 25 28.70 2.09 28.87
N ALA A 26 27.66 2.45 29.63
CA ALA A 26 26.33 2.74 29.13
C ALA A 26 26.39 3.99 28.25
N GLY A 27 26.68 3.81 26.97
CA GLY A 27 26.55 4.83 25.94
C GLY A 27 25.13 4.88 25.45
N ALA A 28 24.38 5.92 25.83
CA ALA A 28 23.12 6.28 25.22
C ALA A 28 23.35 6.46 23.71
N ALA A 29 22.99 5.45 22.93
CA ALA A 29 22.93 5.56 21.49
C ALA A 29 21.70 6.40 21.13
N CYS A 30 21.89 7.73 21.06
CA CYS A 30 21.00 8.57 20.26
C CYS A 30 21.02 8.01 18.83
N GLY A 31 19.92 7.36 18.45
CA GLY A 31 19.72 6.87 17.09
C GLY A 31 19.76 8.05 16.13
N ARG A 32 20.93 8.32 15.53
CA ARG A 32 20.99 9.10 14.30
C ARG A 32 20.15 8.32 13.28
N SER A 33 19.08 8.94 12.81
CA SER A 33 18.43 8.52 11.58
C SER A 33 19.52 8.51 10.52
N GLN A 34 19.97 7.31 10.14
CA GLN A 34 20.85 7.17 9.01
C GLN A 34 20.05 7.65 7.80
N GLY A 35 20.43 8.80 7.26
CA GLY A 35 19.93 9.28 5.97
C GLY A 35 20.12 8.17 4.94
N VAL A 36 19.20 8.09 3.99
CA VAL A 36 19.31 7.17 2.86
C VAL A 36 20.68 7.43 2.23
N PRO A 37 21.55 6.39 2.06
CA PRO A 37 22.86 6.56 1.43
C PRO A 37 22.71 7.22 0.05
N ASP A 38 23.64 8.09 -0.33
CA ASP A 38 23.62 8.81 -1.62
C ASP A 38 23.54 7.87 -2.84
N GLU A 39 24.09 6.66 -2.73
CA GLU A 39 23.95 5.62 -3.75
C GLU A 39 22.50 5.19 -3.98
N GLN A 40 21.68 5.13 -2.92
CA GLN A 40 20.26 4.79 -3.04
C GLN A 40 19.41 5.96 -3.61
N LEU A 41 19.85 7.20 -3.39
CA LEU A 41 19.24 8.37 -4.02
C LEU A 41 19.52 8.38 -5.53
N GLY A 42 20.69 7.95 -5.96
CA GLY A 42 21.05 7.78 -7.38
C GLY A 42 20.12 6.80 -8.09
N ASP A 43 19.87 5.64 -7.50
CA ASP A 43 18.98 4.61 -8.04
C ASP A 43 17.52 5.08 -8.12
N LEU A 44 17.04 5.82 -7.11
CA LEU A 44 15.71 6.42 -7.12
C LEU A 44 15.54 7.47 -8.24
N VAL A 45 16.56 8.25 -8.52
CA VAL A 45 16.55 9.24 -9.62
C VAL A 45 16.58 8.57 -10.98
N ILE A 46 17.36 7.48 -11.13
CA ILE A 46 17.39 6.69 -12.36
C ILE A 46 16.05 6.03 -12.62
N ASP A 47 15.42 5.46 -11.59
CA ASP A 47 14.08 4.87 -11.68
C ASP A 47 13.01 5.90 -12.09
N ARG A 48 13.06 7.12 -11.58
CA ARG A 48 12.13 8.18 -11.98
C ARG A 48 12.25 8.51 -13.48
N LYS A 49 13.46 8.70 -14.02
CA LYS A 49 13.70 8.92 -15.45
C LYS A 49 13.22 7.76 -16.31
N ARG A 50 13.41 6.53 -15.84
CA ARG A 50 12.93 5.33 -16.53
C ARG A 50 11.41 5.22 -16.54
N GLN A 51 10.74 5.68 -15.47
CA GLN A 51 9.28 5.73 -15.39
C GLN A 51 8.67 6.80 -16.32
N GLU A 52 9.40 7.88 -16.58
CA GLU A 52 8.97 8.97 -17.47
C GLU A 52 9.13 8.65 -18.96
N ALA A 53 9.95 7.66 -19.32
CA ALA A 53 10.14 7.27 -20.70
C ALA A 53 8.83 6.75 -21.32
N PRO A 54 8.59 7.01 -22.62
CA PRO A 54 7.43 6.46 -23.33
C PRO A 54 7.34 4.95 -23.16
N ILE A 55 6.14 4.43 -23.05
CA ILE A 55 5.89 2.99 -23.02
C ILE A 55 5.87 2.45 -24.44
N ASP A 56 6.67 1.43 -24.69
CA ASP A 56 6.61 0.64 -25.93
C ASP A 56 5.49 -0.43 -25.75
N VAL A 57 4.35 -0.19 -26.37
CA VAL A 57 3.17 -1.05 -26.23
C VAL A 57 3.38 -2.44 -26.86
N ASP A 58 4.16 -2.54 -27.95
CA ASP A 58 4.47 -3.81 -28.57
C ASP A 58 5.43 -4.65 -27.71
N ARG A 59 6.33 -3.99 -27.02
CA ARG A 59 7.19 -4.61 -26.01
C ARG A 59 6.42 -4.96 -24.76
N ALA A 60 5.53 -4.09 -24.28
CA ALA A 60 4.69 -4.36 -23.10
C ALA A 60 3.79 -5.58 -23.28
N ALA A 61 3.44 -5.91 -24.52
CA ALA A 61 2.66 -7.10 -24.84
C ALA A 61 3.47 -8.43 -24.72
N LYS A 62 4.79 -8.36 -24.51
CA LYS A 62 5.70 -9.51 -24.49
C LYS A 62 6.64 -9.53 -23.27
N ASP A 63 6.87 -8.39 -22.65
CA ASP A 63 7.84 -8.20 -21.57
C ASP A 63 7.09 -7.77 -20.28
N PRO A 64 7.03 -8.65 -19.24
CA PRO A 64 6.39 -8.32 -17.97
C PRO A 64 6.97 -7.09 -17.28
N ALA A 65 8.25 -6.76 -17.50
CA ALA A 65 8.88 -5.57 -16.93
C ALA A 65 8.37 -4.29 -17.60
N GLU A 66 8.21 -4.29 -18.93
CA GLU A 66 7.64 -3.15 -19.65
C GLU A 66 6.15 -2.97 -19.34
N LEU A 67 5.39 -4.06 -19.25
CA LEU A 67 4.00 -4.00 -18.77
C LEU A 67 3.92 -3.43 -17.35
N GLY A 68 4.83 -3.85 -16.47
CA GLY A 68 4.94 -3.29 -15.12
C GLY A 68 5.17 -1.78 -15.12
N ARG A 69 6.02 -1.26 -16.03
CA ARG A 69 6.21 0.18 -16.21
C ARG A 69 4.92 0.89 -16.64
N ALA A 70 4.16 0.29 -17.56
CA ALA A 70 2.88 0.84 -17.99
C ALA A 70 1.88 0.92 -16.83
N LEU A 71 1.78 -0.14 -16.00
CA LEU A 71 0.90 -0.22 -14.84
C LEU A 71 1.35 0.67 -13.67
N ALA A 72 2.64 1.01 -13.61
CA ALA A 72 3.21 1.88 -12.57
C ALA A 72 3.21 3.38 -12.98
N ARG A 73 2.61 3.73 -14.12
CA ARG A 73 2.53 5.14 -14.53
C ARG A 73 1.76 5.96 -13.50
N PRO A 74 2.29 7.11 -13.08
CA PRO A 74 1.59 8.01 -12.17
C PRO A 74 0.24 8.44 -12.75
N HIS A 75 -0.78 8.56 -11.91
CA HIS A 75 -2.11 9.00 -12.35
C HIS A 75 -2.06 10.38 -13.03
N GLY A 76 -1.16 11.27 -12.59
CA GLY A 76 -0.90 12.53 -13.25
C GLY A 76 -0.51 12.37 -14.72
N ALA A 77 0.31 11.38 -15.06
CA ALA A 77 0.68 11.07 -16.45
C ALA A 77 -0.50 10.46 -17.22
N VAL A 78 -1.35 9.65 -16.58
CA VAL A 78 -2.59 9.13 -17.18
C VAL A 78 -3.55 10.28 -17.51
N VAL A 79 -3.72 11.24 -16.60
CA VAL A 79 -4.55 12.44 -16.83
C VAL A 79 -4.01 13.28 -17.99
N ALA A 80 -2.70 13.48 -18.06
CA ALA A 80 -2.07 14.22 -19.16
C ALA A 80 -2.29 13.52 -20.52
N ALA A 81 -2.30 12.19 -20.54
CA ALA A 81 -2.47 11.39 -21.75
C ALA A 81 -3.93 11.28 -22.22
N LEU A 82 -4.89 11.19 -21.30
CA LEU A 82 -6.29 10.90 -21.59
C LEU A 82 -7.24 12.08 -21.40
N GLY A 83 -6.80 13.15 -20.74
CA GLY A 83 -7.68 14.23 -20.30
C GLY A 83 -8.60 13.81 -19.13
N PRO A 84 -9.72 14.49 -18.93
CA PRO A 84 -10.71 14.11 -17.93
C PRO A 84 -11.25 12.71 -18.21
N HIS A 85 -11.46 11.93 -17.15
CA HIS A 85 -11.98 10.56 -17.22
C HIS A 85 -12.46 10.10 -15.83
N THR A 86 -13.08 8.94 -15.80
CA THR A 86 -13.46 8.25 -14.57
C THR A 86 -12.66 6.97 -14.42
N VAL A 87 -12.05 6.74 -13.26
CA VAL A 87 -11.34 5.51 -12.88
C VAL A 87 -12.16 4.75 -11.86
N LYS A 88 -12.35 3.45 -12.08
CA LYS A 88 -12.89 2.51 -11.09
C LYS A 88 -11.88 1.40 -10.87
N ILE A 89 -11.55 1.12 -9.62
CA ILE A 89 -10.63 0.04 -9.25
C ILE A 89 -11.26 -0.73 -8.10
N ALA A 90 -11.36 -2.05 -8.25
CA ALA A 90 -11.67 -2.98 -7.18
C ALA A 90 -10.44 -3.87 -6.95
N MET A 91 -10.04 -4.02 -5.70
CA MET A 91 -8.92 -4.87 -5.32
C MET A 91 -9.35 -5.83 -4.24
N THR A 92 -8.86 -7.07 -4.31
CA THR A 92 -9.07 -8.09 -3.29
C THR A 92 -7.73 -8.63 -2.84
N ASN A 93 -7.58 -8.84 -1.53
CA ASN A 93 -6.41 -9.45 -0.92
C ASN A 93 -6.87 -10.37 0.21
N ALA A 94 -6.46 -11.64 0.18
CA ALA A 94 -6.72 -12.58 1.27
C ALA A 94 -5.46 -13.37 1.58
N VAL A 95 -5.08 -13.45 2.86
CA VAL A 95 -3.96 -14.25 3.34
C VAL A 95 -4.48 -15.49 4.05
N LEU A 96 -3.97 -16.64 3.62
CA LEU A 96 -4.32 -17.95 4.17
C LEU A 96 -3.07 -18.63 4.76
N GLU A 97 -3.25 -19.38 5.82
CA GLU A 97 -2.27 -20.30 6.42
C GLU A 97 -2.93 -21.65 6.54
N ASP A 98 -2.34 -22.69 5.96
CA ASP A 98 -2.89 -24.06 5.93
C ASP A 98 -4.35 -24.12 5.42
N GLY A 99 -4.67 -23.29 4.43
CA GLY A 99 -6.03 -23.19 3.86
C GLY A 99 -7.02 -22.37 4.69
N LYS A 100 -6.67 -21.98 5.92
CA LYS A 100 -7.50 -21.14 6.77
C LYS A 100 -7.20 -19.67 6.53
N GLN A 101 -8.24 -18.88 6.29
CA GLN A 101 -8.10 -17.44 6.09
C GLN A 101 -7.69 -16.73 7.39
N LEU A 102 -6.56 -16.03 7.34
CA LEU A 102 -6.07 -15.20 8.44
C LEU A 102 -6.60 -13.77 8.35
N SER A 103 -6.63 -13.23 7.12
CA SER A 103 -7.13 -11.88 6.86
C SER A 103 -7.67 -11.77 5.44
N SER A 104 -8.57 -10.84 5.22
CA SER A 104 -9.00 -10.41 3.89
C SER A 104 -9.28 -8.92 3.88
N LEU A 105 -9.08 -8.31 2.72
CA LEU A 105 -9.40 -6.92 2.47
C LEU A 105 -9.89 -6.77 1.03
N ASP A 106 -11.11 -6.27 0.89
CA ASP A 106 -11.69 -5.86 -0.39
C ASP A 106 -11.73 -4.34 -0.41
N GLU A 107 -11.20 -3.75 -1.47
CA GLU A 107 -11.05 -2.31 -1.61
C GLU A 107 -11.72 -1.83 -2.88
N GLN A 108 -12.33 -0.66 -2.83
CA GLN A 108 -12.93 -0.01 -3.98
C GLN A 108 -12.48 1.45 -4.03
N THR A 109 -12.03 1.86 -5.20
CA THR A 109 -11.65 3.25 -5.50
C THR A 109 -12.42 3.74 -6.71
N LEU A 110 -12.97 4.94 -6.61
CA LEU A 110 -13.55 5.69 -7.70
C LEU A 110 -12.89 7.06 -7.75
N ILE A 111 -12.40 7.47 -8.92
CA ILE A 111 -11.87 8.82 -9.16
C ILE A 111 -12.61 9.38 -10.37
N GLU A 112 -13.29 10.49 -10.17
CA GLU A 112 -13.99 11.24 -11.22
C GLU A 112 -13.25 12.55 -11.44
N LEU A 113 -12.84 12.81 -12.69
CA LEU A 113 -12.11 14.03 -13.05
C LEU A 113 -13.03 15.03 -13.71
N GLY A 114 -13.01 16.23 -13.17
CA GLY A 114 -13.67 17.40 -13.70
C GLY A 114 -12.74 18.30 -14.51
N GLU A 115 -13.24 19.48 -14.84
CA GLU A 115 -12.46 20.52 -15.50
C GLU A 115 -11.40 21.14 -14.56
N ARG A 116 -10.35 21.71 -15.14
CA ARG A 116 -9.31 22.50 -14.42
C ARG A 116 -8.68 21.76 -13.25
N GLY A 117 -8.56 20.44 -13.35
CA GLY A 117 -7.95 19.62 -12.31
C GLY A 117 -8.85 19.31 -11.11
N ALA A 118 -10.13 19.72 -11.15
CA ALA A 118 -11.10 19.30 -10.14
C ALA A 118 -11.27 17.77 -10.16
N PHE A 119 -11.52 17.18 -9.00
CA PHE A 119 -11.78 15.74 -8.90
C PHE A 119 -12.62 15.39 -7.67
N HIS A 120 -13.28 14.23 -7.77
CA HIS A 120 -13.89 13.54 -6.64
C HIS A 120 -13.29 12.15 -6.56
N ALA A 121 -12.62 11.84 -5.46
CA ALA A 121 -12.06 10.52 -5.17
C ALA A 121 -12.78 9.88 -3.99
N ARG A 122 -13.20 8.63 -4.14
CA ARG A 122 -13.85 7.82 -3.08
C ARG A 122 -13.07 6.54 -2.91
N TYR A 123 -12.77 6.20 -1.68
CA TYR A 123 -12.17 4.95 -1.29
C TYR A 123 -13.00 4.30 -0.19
N THR A 124 -13.25 3.00 -0.31
CA THR A 124 -13.92 2.18 0.72
C THR A 124 -13.28 0.80 0.79
N ASN A 125 -13.34 0.16 1.96
CA ASN A 125 -12.89 -1.22 2.09
C ASN A 125 -13.81 -2.06 3.01
N SER A 126 -13.60 -3.38 2.99
CA SER A 126 -14.36 -4.36 3.77
C SER A 126 -14.07 -4.32 5.29
N ALA A 127 -13.02 -3.61 5.72
CA ALA A 127 -12.73 -3.38 7.14
C ALA A 127 -13.47 -2.15 7.69
N ASP A 128 -14.52 -1.70 7.00
CA ASP A 128 -15.36 -0.56 7.36
C ASP A 128 -14.63 0.79 7.39
N TYR A 129 -13.49 0.87 6.70
CA TYR A 129 -12.77 2.12 6.50
C TYR A 129 -13.12 2.72 5.13
N GLY A 130 -13.08 4.05 5.04
CA GLY A 130 -13.29 4.76 3.79
C GLY A 130 -13.02 6.25 3.94
N SER A 131 -12.78 6.88 2.79
CA SER A 131 -12.59 8.33 2.71
C SER A 131 -13.10 8.85 1.38
N GLU A 132 -13.55 10.09 1.40
CA GLU A 132 -13.87 10.83 0.19
C GLU A 132 -13.09 12.14 0.17
N THR A 133 -12.64 12.52 -1.00
CA THR A 133 -11.91 13.77 -1.22
C THR A 133 -12.48 14.45 -2.45
N ILE A 134 -12.90 15.70 -2.30
CA ILE A 134 -13.26 16.58 -3.42
C ILE A 134 -12.24 17.71 -3.47
N PHE A 135 -11.70 17.97 -4.64
CA PHE A 135 -10.92 19.15 -4.93
C PHE A 135 -11.63 19.96 -6.02
N THR A 136 -12.05 21.15 -5.68
CA THR A 136 -12.71 22.07 -6.61
C THR A 136 -12.59 23.51 -6.12
N GLY A 137 -12.51 24.48 -7.05
CA GLY A 137 -12.37 25.89 -6.70
C GLY A 137 -11.14 26.23 -5.84
N GLY A 138 -10.06 25.45 -5.94
CA GLY A 138 -8.83 25.63 -5.14
C GLY A 138 -8.95 25.17 -3.70
N LYS A 139 -10.01 24.46 -3.34
CA LYS A 139 -10.26 23.93 -1.99
C LYS A 139 -10.31 22.42 -1.96
N LEU A 140 -9.82 21.84 -0.87
CA LEU A 140 -9.97 20.43 -0.52
C LEU A 140 -11.14 20.27 0.46
N TYR A 141 -12.01 19.32 0.15
CA TYR A 141 -13.04 18.81 1.04
C TYR A 141 -12.71 17.36 1.34
N LEU A 142 -12.48 17.04 2.60
CA LEU A 142 -12.06 15.71 3.07
C LEU A 142 -13.14 15.14 3.96
N ARG A 143 -13.55 13.91 3.72
CA ARG A 143 -14.56 13.22 4.52
C ARG A 143 -14.09 11.79 4.84
N PRO A 144 -13.56 11.52 6.02
CA PRO A 144 -13.48 10.15 6.54
C PRO A 144 -14.88 9.54 6.61
N ARG A 145 -14.97 8.22 6.44
CA ARG A 145 -16.26 7.51 6.49
C ARG A 145 -17.01 7.85 7.78
N TYR A 146 -18.34 8.08 7.67
CA TYR A 146 -19.23 8.46 8.77
C TYR A 146 -18.97 9.82 9.42
N GLN A 147 -18.12 10.67 8.83
CA GLN A 147 -17.86 12.00 9.33
C GLN A 147 -18.46 13.08 8.41
N ARG A 148 -18.41 14.34 8.86
CA ARG A 148 -18.74 15.50 8.05
C ARG A 148 -17.58 15.86 7.14
N TRP A 149 -17.86 16.65 6.11
CA TRP A 149 -16.84 17.22 5.27
C TRP A 149 -16.01 18.26 6.01
N HIS A 150 -14.71 18.20 5.86
CA HIS A 150 -13.74 19.16 6.37
C HIS A 150 -13.20 19.96 5.20
N GLU A 151 -13.44 21.29 5.20
CA GLU A 151 -12.94 22.19 4.16
C GLU A 151 -11.62 22.78 4.61
N ARG A 152 -10.63 22.79 3.71
CA ARG A 152 -9.38 23.55 3.85
C ARG A 152 -8.75 23.88 2.49
N ALA A 153 -7.82 24.83 2.48
CA ALA A 153 -6.92 24.98 1.33
C ALA A 153 -5.90 23.81 1.31
N PRO A 154 -5.35 23.46 0.13
CA PRO A 154 -4.18 22.59 0.06
C PRO A 154 -3.02 23.20 0.87
N GLU A 155 -2.27 22.37 1.59
CA GLU A 155 -1.07 22.80 2.31
C GLU A 155 0.09 23.07 1.34
N GLU A 156 0.17 22.25 0.27
CA GLU A 156 1.13 22.37 -0.81
C GLU A 156 0.39 22.36 -2.17
N PRO A 157 0.89 23.05 -3.19
CA PRO A 157 0.24 23.06 -4.51
C PRO A 157 0.05 21.66 -5.11
N GLU A 158 0.96 20.72 -4.81
CA GLU A 158 0.96 19.35 -5.30
C GLU A 158 0.07 18.42 -4.50
N GLU A 159 -0.43 18.82 -3.35
CA GLU A 159 -1.21 17.96 -2.44
C GLU A 159 -2.44 17.34 -3.11
N PRO A 160 -3.26 18.07 -3.89
CA PRO A 160 -4.39 17.47 -4.59
C PRO A 160 -3.97 16.36 -5.57
N ALA A 161 -2.84 16.54 -6.26
CA ALA A 161 -2.28 15.53 -7.14
C ALA A 161 -1.77 14.31 -6.36
N ALA A 162 -1.11 14.53 -5.21
CA ALA A 162 -0.61 13.46 -4.36
C ALA A 162 -1.75 12.61 -3.74
N ILE A 163 -2.86 13.24 -3.35
CA ILE A 163 -4.06 12.53 -2.86
C ILE A 163 -4.63 11.62 -3.95
N ARG A 164 -4.77 12.15 -5.16
CA ARG A 164 -5.26 11.42 -6.31
C ARG A 164 -4.33 10.26 -6.70
N GLU A 165 -3.02 10.49 -6.68
CA GLU A 165 -2.01 9.47 -6.93
C GLU A 165 -2.10 8.33 -5.94
N ARG A 166 -2.25 8.63 -4.65
CA ARG A 166 -2.40 7.61 -3.59
C ARG A 166 -3.63 6.75 -3.81
N ALA A 167 -4.74 7.35 -4.22
CA ALA A 167 -5.98 6.64 -4.49
C ALA A 167 -5.85 5.70 -5.71
N PHE A 168 -4.97 6.02 -6.67
CA PHE A 168 -4.76 5.23 -7.90
C PHE A 168 -3.73 4.09 -7.73
N GLY A 169 -2.77 4.22 -6.83
CA GLY A 169 -1.48 3.49 -6.81
C GLY A 169 -1.50 1.98 -6.51
N GLY A 170 -2.64 1.33 -6.25
CA GLY A 170 -2.67 -0.09 -5.83
C GLY A 170 -2.32 -1.11 -6.92
N ILE A 171 -2.55 -0.78 -8.20
CA ILE A 171 -2.40 -1.71 -9.33
C ILE A 171 -0.95 -2.17 -9.50
N ALA A 172 -0.01 -1.22 -9.47
CA ALA A 172 1.41 -1.51 -9.64
C ALA A 172 1.97 -2.44 -8.54
N ALA A 173 1.52 -2.25 -7.30
CA ALA A 173 1.94 -3.09 -6.18
C ALA A 173 1.48 -4.54 -6.34
N THR A 174 0.26 -4.76 -6.84
CA THR A 174 -0.25 -6.10 -7.13
C THR A 174 0.51 -6.75 -8.28
N TRP A 175 0.75 -6.00 -9.37
CA TRP A 175 1.54 -6.50 -10.48
C TRP A 175 2.95 -6.89 -10.06
N ASP A 176 3.64 -6.09 -9.27
CA ASP A 176 4.98 -6.37 -8.79
C ASP A 176 5.07 -7.71 -8.01
N LEU A 177 4.01 -8.11 -7.32
CA LEU A 177 3.95 -9.42 -6.68
C LEU A 177 3.80 -10.57 -7.67
N LEU A 178 3.06 -10.38 -8.76
CA LEU A 178 2.67 -11.42 -9.73
C LEU A 178 3.61 -11.50 -10.93
N ALA A 179 4.30 -10.42 -11.29
CA ALA A 179 5.12 -10.32 -12.49
C ALA A 179 6.16 -11.44 -12.67
N PRO A 180 6.85 -11.95 -11.62
CA PRO A 180 7.80 -13.05 -11.80
C PRO A 180 7.18 -14.33 -12.34
N GLY A 181 5.88 -14.55 -12.12
CA GLY A 181 5.15 -15.70 -12.63
C GLY A 181 4.39 -15.44 -13.93
N ALA A 182 4.53 -14.26 -14.53
CA ALA A 182 3.70 -13.88 -15.67
C ALA A 182 4.28 -14.34 -17.00
N GLU A 183 3.40 -14.91 -17.81
CA GLU A 183 3.55 -15.09 -19.26
C GLU A 183 2.52 -14.20 -19.95
N LEU A 184 2.97 -13.42 -20.94
CA LEU A 184 2.13 -12.49 -21.68
C LEU A 184 1.80 -13.05 -23.05
N VAL A 185 0.51 -13.00 -23.41
CA VAL A 185 0.03 -13.40 -24.73
C VAL A 185 -0.63 -12.19 -25.38
N ASP A 186 -0.02 -11.71 -26.45
CA ASP A 186 -0.56 -10.63 -27.25
C ASP A 186 -1.87 -11.09 -27.95
N ARG A 187 -2.97 -10.44 -27.65
CA ARG A 187 -4.29 -10.69 -28.25
C ARG A 187 -4.62 -9.70 -29.37
N GLY A 188 -3.66 -8.83 -29.70
CA GLY A 188 -3.77 -7.90 -30.83
C GLY A 188 -4.50 -6.61 -30.51
N ALA A 189 -4.79 -5.88 -31.57
CA ALA A 189 -5.44 -4.57 -31.51
C ALA A 189 -6.95 -4.73 -31.28
N ILE A 190 -7.51 -3.86 -30.44
CA ILE A 190 -8.94 -3.73 -30.17
C ILE A 190 -9.34 -2.25 -30.12
N GLN A 191 -10.62 -1.99 -30.02
CA GLN A 191 -11.16 -0.67 -29.68
C GLN A 191 -11.76 -0.73 -28.28
N LEU A 192 -11.37 0.22 -27.40
CA LEU A 192 -11.93 0.36 -26.07
C LEU A 192 -12.14 1.84 -25.74
N ALA A 193 -13.33 2.20 -25.28
CA ALA A 193 -13.70 3.58 -24.94
C ALA A 193 -13.39 4.61 -26.08
N GLY A 194 -13.59 4.19 -27.34
CA GLY A 194 -13.33 5.02 -28.52
C GLY A 194 -11.85 5.17 -28.91
N ARG A 195 -10.94 4.42 -28.28
CA ARG A 195 -9.50 4.51 -28.52
C ARG A 195 -8.95 3.18 -29.07
N ALA A 196 -7.93 3.30 -29.93
CA ALA A 196 -7.16 2.15 -30.36
C ALA A 196 -6.35 1.61 -29.17
N ALA A 197 -6.51 0.32 -28.90
CA ALA A 197 -5.91 -0.30 -27.74
C ALA A 197 -5.30 -1.66 -28.10
N ARG A 198 -4.38 -2.15 -27.27
CA ARG A 198 -3.77 -3.46 -27.34
C ARG A 198 -4.27 -4.32 -26.18
N LYS A 199 -4.81 -5.48 -26.48
CA LYS A 199 -5.23 -6.46 -25.48
C LYS A 199 -4.11 -7.45 -25.23
N ILE A 200 -3.74 -7.61 -23.97
CA ILE A 200 -2.70 -8.52 -23.48
C ILE A 200 -3.35 -9.49 -22.51
N GLU A 201 -3.29 -10.76 -22.80
CA GLU A 201 -3.69 -11.78 -21.84
C GLU A 201 -2.51 -12.13 -20.96
N VAL A 202 -2.77 -12.28 -19.67
CA VAL A 202 -1.80 -12.65 -18.65
C VAL A 202 -2.12 -14.07 -18.17
N ARG A 203 -1.11 -14.93 -18.19
CA ARG A 203 -1.19 -16.31 -17.72
C ARG A 203 -0.06 -16.61 -16.76
N ARG A 204 -0.21 -17.68 -16.00
CA ARG A 204 0.90 -18.23 -15.22
C ARG A 204 1.92 -18.86 -16.17
N SER A 205 3.15 -18.44 -16.06
CA SER A 205 4.28 -19.02 -16.80
C SER A 205 4.60 -20.44 -16.31
N ALA A 206 4.91 -21.33 -17.25
CA ALA A 206 5.43 -22.66 -16.95
C ALA A 206 6.87 -22.59 -16.37
N SER A 207 7.61 -21.51 -16.67
CA SER A 207 8.96 -21.28 -16.22
C SER A 207 9.07 -19.89 -15.60
N PRO A 208 8.55 -19.70 -14.35
CA PRO A 208 8.54 -18.41 -13.70
C PRO A 208 9.95 -17.89 -13.46
N ALA A 209 10.14 -16.58 -13.60
CA ALA A 209 11.39 -15.92 -13.26
C ALA A 209 11.62 -15.90 -11.73
N ALA A 210 12.87 -15.82 -11.30
CA ALA A 210 13.16 -15.60 -9.91
C ALA A 210 12.66 -14.22 -9.46
N PRO A 211 12.03 -14.12 -8.28
CA PRO A 211 11.65 -12.83 -7.71
C PRO A 211 12.88 -11.91 -7.53
N PRO A 212 12.74 -10.61 -7.71
CA PRO A 212 13.82 -9.67 -7.49
C PRO A 212 14.25 -9.64 -6.01
N ARG A 213 15.51 -9.27 -5.78
CA ARG A 213 16.02 -9.03 -4.43
C ARG A 213 15.39 -7.78 -3.84
N GLU A 214 15.08 -7.84 -2.55
CA GLU A 214 14.47 -6.75 -1.82
C GLU A 214 15.50 -6.07 -0.90
N GLN A 215 15.58 -4.77 -0.98
CA GLN A 215 16.49 -3.99 -0.13
C GLN A 215 15.93 -3.82 1.29
N LEU A 216 14.60 -3.67 1.42
CA LEU A 216 13.95 -3.44 2.70
C LEU A 216 13.71 -4.73 3.46
N THR A 217 14.17 -4.81 4.70
CA THR A 217 14.04 -5.99 5.57
C THR A 217 12.59 -6.47 5.69
N GLN A 218 11.63 -5.56 5.82
CA GLN A 218 10.21 -5.89 5.91
C GLN A 218 9.63 -6.53 4.64
N ARG A 219 10.33 -6.41 3.50
CA ARG A 219 9.94 -6.99 2.21
C ARG A 219 10.70 -8.27 1.86
N LYS A 220 11.67 -8.70 2.67
CA LYS A 220 12.51 -9.88 2.40
C LYS A 220 11.72 -11.17 2.14
N TRP A 221 10.54 -11.33 2.74
CA TRP A 221 9.63 -12.44 2.48
C TRP A 221 9.25 -12.57 0.99
N ARG A 222 9.33 -11.47 0.22
CA ARG A 222 8.99 -11.44 -1.22
C ARG A 222 10.02 -12.13 -2.09
N GLU A 223 11.28 -12.25 -1.65
CA GLU A 223 12.36 -12.92 -2.39
C GLU A 223 12.13 -14.42 -2.52
N GLY A 224 11.46 -15.03 -1.55
CA GLY A 224 11.13 -16.46 -1.55
C GLY A 224 9.72 -16.79 -2.04
N ARG A 225 9.00 -15.82 -2.65
CA ARG A 225 7.65 -16.08 -3.13
C ARG A 225 7.63 -16.93 -4.39
N SER A 226 6.61 -17.76 -4.53
CA SER A 226 6.21 -18.42 -5.77
C SER A 226 4.89 -17.85 -6.27
N VAL A 227 4.71 -17.74 -7.57
CA VAL A 227 3.39 -17.44 -8.17
C VAL A 227 2.73 -18.77 -8.50
N ASP A 228 1.72 -19.13 -7.71
CA ASP A 228 1.07 -20.45 -7.80
C ASP A 228 -0.07 -20.41 -8.81
N GLU A 229 -0.80 -19.28 -8.89
CA GLU A 229 -1.88 -19.03 -9.84
C GLU A 229 -1.74 -17.63 -10.44
N LEU A 230 -2.05 -17.46 -11.72
CA LEU A 230 -2.13 -16.16 -12.37
C LEU A 230 -2.97 -16.27 -13.65
N SER A 231 -3.95 -15.40 -13.78
CA SER A 231 -4.74 -15.25 -14.99
C SER A 231 -5.32 -13.85 -15.08
N GLY A 232 -5.63 -13.42 -16.29
CA GLY A 232 -6.32 -12.17 -16.52
C GLY A 232 -5.97 -11.49 -17.82
N GLU A 233 -6.25 -10.19 -17.89
CA GLU A 233 -6.02 -9.38 -19.07
C GLU A 233 -5.71 -7.92 -18.70
N VAL A 234 -4.92 -7.28 -19.56
CA VAL A 234 -4.61 -5.85 -19.51
C VAL A 234 -4.87 -5.26 -20.88
N VAL A 235 -5.48 -4.08 -20.92
CA VAL A 235 -5.71 -3.33 -22.15
C VAL A 235 -4.95 -2.01 -22.04
N LEU A 236 -4.01 -1.78 -22.96
CA LEU A 236 -3.21 -0.56 -23.04
C LEU A 236 -3.67 0.30 -24.22
N ASP A 237 -3.74 1.61 -24.00
CA ASP A 237 -3.85 2.59 -25.08
C ASP A 237 -2.63 2.52 -26.00
N VAL A 238 -2.84 2.39 -27.31
CA VAL A 238 -1.73 2.23 -28.26
C VAL A 238 -0.89 3.51 -28.40
N GLN A 239 -1.51 4.68 -28.29
CA GLN A 239 -0.82 5.95 -28.50
C GLN A 239 0.01 6.38 -27.29
N GLN A 240 -0.50 6.14 -26.10
CA GLN A 240 0.05 6.67 -24.87
C GLN A 240 0.64 5.60 -23.93
N GLY A 241 0.37 4.32 -24.19
CA GLY A 241 0.83 3.22 -23.34
C GLY A 241 0.29 3.27 -21.91
N VAL A 242 -0.89 3.88 -21.72
CA VAL A 242 -1.56 3.90 -20.40
C VAL A 242 -2.58 2.77 -20.28
N PRO A 243 -2.78 2.19 -19.09
CA PRO A 243 -3.77 1.15 -18.91
C PRO A 243 -5.19 1.75 -19.02
N LEU A 244 -6.02 1.18 -19.89
CA LEU A 244 -7.44 1.50 -20.03
C LEU A 244 -8.31 0.54 -19.22
N ALA A 245 -7.91 -0.71 -19.14
CA ALA A 245 -8.56 -1.73 -18.31
C ALA A 245 -7.55 -2.76 -17.82
N ILE A 246 -7.81 -3.34 -16.67
CA ILE A 246 -7.03 -4.40 -16.07
C ILE A 246 -7.96 -5.34 -15.31
N LYS A 247 -7.82 -6.63 -15.53
CA LYS A 247 -8.47 -7.66 -14.72
C LYS A 247 -7.49 -8.77 -14.47
N LEU A 248 -6.99 -8.87 -13.22
CA LEU A 248 -6.01 -9.88 -12.84
C LEU A 248 -6.48 -10.61 -11.59
N THR A 249 -6.26 -11.90 -11.56
CA THR A 249 -6.37 -12.74 -10.37
C THR A 249 -5.13 -13.60 -10.25
N GLY A 250 -4.63 -13.77 -9.02
CA GLY A 250 -3.48 -14.61 -8.78
C GLY A 250 -3.36 -15.07 -7.35
N ALA A 251 -2.49 -16.05 -7.13
CA ALA A 251 -2.11 -16.51 -5.81
C ALA A 251 -0.59 -16.63 -5.73
N ILE A 252 -0.02 -16.17 -4.62
CA ILE A 252 1.40 -16.32 -4.32
C ILE A 252 1.58 -17.12 -3.04
N GLY A 253 2.49 -18.09 -3.08
CA GLY A 253 2.98 -18.80 -1.90
C GLY A 253 4.23 -18.12 -1.34
N PHE A 254 4.35 -17.97 -0.02
CA PHE A 254 5.53 -17.39 0.62
C PHE A 254 5.71 -17.91 2.04
N GLN A 255 6.90 -17.72 2.59
CA GLN A 255 7.18 -18.02 4.00
C GLN A 255 7.31 -16.71 4.80
N ARG A 256 6.69 -16.70 5.98
CA ARG A 256 6.82 -15.62 6.93
C ARG A 256 6.71 -16.16 8.34
N ASP A 257 7.64 -15.78 9.21
CA ASP A 257 7.70 -16.19 10.61
C ASP A 257 7.70 -17.73 10.80
N GLY A 258 8.35 -18.47 9.86
CA GLY A 258 8.41 -19.94 9.85
C GLY A 258 7.16 -20.63 9.29
N HIS A 259 6.12 -19.90 8.93
CA HIS A 259 4.87 -20.45 8.41
C HIS A 259 4.77 -20.26 6.89
N ARG A 260 4.25 -21.27 6.20
CA ARG A 260 3.89 -21.15 4.79
C ARG A 260 2.52 -20.52 4.68
N ARG A 261 2.44 -19.47 3.88
CA ARG A 261 1.21 -18.71 3.63
C ARG A 261 0.93 -18.61 2.16
N THR A 262 -0.34 -18.46 1.84
CA THR A 262 -0.80 -18.14 0.48
C THR A 262 -1.51 -16.79 0.53
N MET A 263 -1.16 -15.88 -0.40
CA MET A 263 -1.87 -14.62 -0.59
C MET A 263 -2.62 -14.69 -1.92
N LYS A 264 -3.93 -14.57 -1.88
CA LYS A 264 -4.78 -14.43 -3.07
C LYS A 264 -4.96 -12.96 -3.37
N LEU A 265 -4.79 -12.59 -4.63
CA LEU A 265 -4.80 -11.21 -5.11
C LEU A 265 -5.78 -11.09 -6.27
N GLY A 266 -6.54 -10.00 -6.29
CA GLY A 266 -7.38 -9.63 -7.40
C GLY A 266 -7.32 -8.12 -7.67
N VAL A 267 -7.36 -7.75 -8.94
CA VAL A 267 -7.51 -6.37 -9.41
C VAL A 267 -8.50 -6.36 -10.56
N ASP A 268 -9.49 -5.48 -10.49
CA ASP A 268 -10.40 -5.15 -11.57
C ASP A 268 -10.46 -3.63 -11.69
N GLY A 269 -9.92 -3.09 -12.76
CA GLY A 269 -9.79 -1.65 -12.97
C GLY A 269 -10.21 -1.25 -14.39
N ALA A 270 -10.89 -0.12 -14.50
CA ALA A 270 -11.28 0.44 -15.79
C ALA A 270 -11.28 1.96 -15.79
N ILE A 271 -10.87 2.53 -16.92
CA ILE A 271 -10.97 3.95 -17.24
C ILE A 271 -12.12 4.14 -18.24
N THR A 272 -13.05 5.02 -17.92
CA THR A 272 -14.24 5.30 -18.73
C THR A 272 -14.46 6.81 -18.88
N GLY A 273 -15.33 7.24 -19.80
CA GLY A 273 -15.65 8.66 -20.00
C GLY A 273 -14.45 9.50 -20.41
N ILE A 274 -13.50 8.93 -21.18
CA ILE A 274 -12.26 9.60 -21.60
C ILE A 274 -12.59 10.87 -22.41
N GLY A 275 -11.96 11.99 -22.06
CA GLY A 275 -12.19 13.28 -22.66
C GLY A 275 -13.47 13.99 -22.18
N THR A 276 -14.23 13.36 -21.28
CA THR A 276 -15.47 13.93 -20.74
C THR A 276 -15.27 14.33 -19.28
N ALA A 277 -15.29 15.63 -19.01
CA ALA A 277 -15.21 16.14 -17.64
C ALA A 277 -16.53 15.89 -16.89
N VAL A 278 -16.41 15.38 -15.67
CA VAL A 278 -17.54 15.24 -14.75
C VAL A 278 -17.74 16.56 -14.00
N ALA A 279 -18.99 16.97 -13.78
CA ALA A 279 -19.28 18.10 -12.90
C ALA A 279 -18.90 17.71 -11.46
N ILE A 280 -17.96 18.45 -10.86
CA ILE A 280 -17.53 18.23 -9.48
C ILE A 280 -18.13 19.32 -8.60
N ASP A 281 -19.19 18.94 -7.89
CA ASP A 281 -19.91 19.85 -7.00
C ASP A 281 -19.22 19.92 -5.64
N THR A 282 -19.34 21.10 -5.00
CA THR A 282 -18.97 21.26 -3.58
C THR A 282 -20.01 20.58 -2.69
N PRO A 283 -19.61 20.03 -1.54
CA PRO A 283 -20.57 19.52 -0.56
C PRO A 283 -21.55 20.59 -0.09
N ALA A 284 -22.75 20.19 0.32
CA ALA A 284 -23.75 21.12 0.84
C ALA A 284 -23.20 21.86 2.08
N ARG A 285 -23.46 23.17 2.17
CA ARG A 285 -22.92 24.02 3.26
C ARG A 285 -23.20 23.49 4.67
N GLY A 286 -24.35 22.87 4.88
CA GLY A 286 -24.73 22.29 6.18
C GLY A 286 -23.95 21.02 6.57
N GLU A 287 -23.26 20.41 5.61
CA GLU A 287 -22.44 19.19 5.81
C GLU A 287 -20.96 19.50 5.98
N VAL A 288 -20.57 20.76 5.73
CA VAL A 288 -19.17 21.19 5.78
C VAL A 288 -18.87 21.85 7.12
N VAL A 289 -17.78 21.43 7.73
CA VAL A 289 -17.20 22.06 8.92
C VAL A 289 -15.79 22.55 8.60
N ALA A 290 -15.35 23.64 9.26
CA ALA A 290 -13.97 24.05 9.17
C ALA A 290 -13.08 22.92 9.71
N THR A 291 -11.92 22.71 9.09
CA THR A 291 -10.97 21.66 9.53
C THR A 291 -10.54 21.93 10.96
N PRO A 292 -10.93 21.10 11.93
CA PRO A 292 -10.52 21.30 13.31
C PRO A 292 -9.03 21.01 13.47
N GLU A 293 -8.37 21.69 14.38
CA GLU A 293 -7.00 21.36 14.80
C GLU A 293 -6.81 19.88 15.15
N ARG A 294 -7.88 19.23 15.57
CA ARG A 294 -7.94 17.82 15.93
C ARG A 294 -7.60 16.84 14.79
N MET A 295 -7.80 17.19 13.51
CA MET A 295 -7.34 16.34 12.40
C MET A 295 -5.83 16.36 12.24
N ARG A 296 -5.16 17.46 12.63
CA ARG A 296 -3.70 17.49 12.69
C ARG A 296 -3.14 16.57 13.79
N GLU A 297 -3.84 16.46 14.93
CA GLU A 297 -3.48 15.54 16.01
C GLU A 297 -3.63 14.06 15.60
N VAL A 298 -4.63 13.73 14.77
CA VAL A 298 -4.82 12.36 14.27
C VAL A 298 -3.70 11.97 13.29
N ASP A 299 -3.32 12.88 12.39
CA ASP A 299 -2.20 12.65 11.49
C ASP A 299 -0.88 12.48 12.26
N GLU A 300 -0.63 13.30 13.29
CA GLU A 300 0.55 13.16 14.16
C GLU A 300 0.52 11.83 14.96
N ARG A 301 -0.65 11.41 15.42
CA ARG A 301 -0.83 10.14 16.14
C ARG A 301 -0.57 8.93 15.22
N ASP A 302 -1.00 8.99 13.97
CA ASP A 302 -0.74 7.94 12.99
C ASP A 302 0.76 7.83 12.67
N PHE A 303 1.48 8.94 12.59
CA PHE A 303 2.94 8.96 12.48
C PHE A 303 3.61 8.33 13.71
N LEU A 304 3.13 8.65 14.91
CA LEU A 304 3.65 8.08 16.16
C LEU A 304 3.38 6.58 16.28
N LEU A 305 2.20 6.12 15.85
CA LEU A 305 1.85 4.69 15.83
C LEU A 305 2.68 3.90 14.81
N GLN A 306 3.17 4.56 13.76
CA GLN A 306 4.07 3.98 12.77
C GLN A 306 5.55 4.07 13.15
N ASN A 307 5.88 4.55 14.37
CA ASN A 307 7.25 4.86 14.82
C ASN A 307 7.98 5.87 13.90
N ILE A 308 7.25 6.74 13.23
CA ILE A 308 7.78 7.80 12.40
C ILE A 308 7.67 9.09 13.21
N ALA A 309 8.78 9.82 13.41
CA ALA A 309 8.71 11.14 14.02
C ALA A 309 7.87 12.07 13.15
N PRO A 310 6.87 12.77 13.71
CA PRO A 310 6.09 13.72 12.93
C PRO A 310 7.00 14.81 12.35
N PRO A 311 6.71 15.33 11.14
CA PRO A 311 7.48 16.40 10.56
C PRO A 311 7.48 17.62 11.50
N LEU A 312 8.64 18.22 11.68
CA LEU A 312 8.76 19.43 12.50
C LEU A 312 7.84 20.51 11.95
N ARG A 313 6.94 21.00 12.79
CA ARG A 313 6.07 22.13 12.45
C ARG A 313 6.93 23.34 12.14
N ARG A 314 6.82 23.87 10.94
CA ARG A 314 7.34 25.20 10.60
C ARG A 314 6.21 26.20 10.81
N ASN A 315 6.44 27.22 11.62
CA ASN A 315 5.53 28.37 11.69
C ASN A 315 5.52 29.09 10.32
N ALA A 316 4.48 29.86 10.06
CA ALA A 316 4.34 30.65 8.83
C ALA A 316 5.57 31.50 8.50
N ASP A 317 6.43 31.78 9.48
CA ASP A 317 7.66 32.55 9.37
C ASP A 317 8.92 31.68 9.14
N GLY A 318 8.77 30.36 8.88
CA GLY A 318 9.88 29.45 8.62
C GLY A 318 10.74 29.08 9.84
N ALA A 319 10.43 29.58 11.02
CA ALA A 319 11.10 29.22 12.28
C ALA A 319 10.50 27.96 12.88
N ALA A 320 11.35 27.06 13.41
CA ALA A 320 10.88 25.90 14.16
C ALA A 320 10.11 26.36 15.40
N ALA A 321 8.87 25.88 15.59
CA ALA A 321 8.12 26.17 16.82
C ALA A 321 8.88 25.61 18.03
N PRO A 322 8.99 26.33 19.13
CA PRO A 322 9.62 25.83 20.35
C PRO A 322 8.82 24.60 20.83
N PRO A 323 9.49 23.56 21.36
CA PRO A 323 8.80 22.39 21.89
C PRO A 323 7.84 22.85 23.00
N GLN A 324 6.56 22.48 22.86
CA GLN A 324 5.62 22.71 23.96
C GLN A 324 6.08 21.91 25.19
N PRO A 325 6.13 22.51 26.39
CA PRO A 325 6.48 21.78 27.59
C PRO A 325 5.48 20.68 27.84
N ALA A 326 5.98 19.46 27.99
CA ALA A 326 5.20 18.23 28.14
C ALA A 326 4.36 18.16 29.45
N ASP A 327 4.48 19.14 30.34
CA ASP A 327 3.89 19.14 31.67
C ASP A 327 3.22 20.50 32.03
N ALA A 328 2.14 20.83 31.32
CA ALA A 328 1.15 21.71 31.91
C ALA A 328 0.07 20.81 32.59
N PRO A 329 -0.12 20.89 33.92
CA PRO A 329 -1.17 20.14 34.59
C PRO A 329 -2.51 20.57 33.98
N ARG A 330 -3.25 19.60 33.40
CA ARG A 330 -4.61 19.80 32.88
C ARG A 330 -5.47 20.25 34.05
N PRO A 331 -6.24 21.36 33.92
CA PRO A 331 -7.20 21.70 34.94
C PRO A 331 -8.15 20.51 35.14
N ASP A 332 -8.31 20.11 36.40
CA ASP A 332 -9.16 19.04 36.89
C ASP A 332 -10.49 18.99 36.09
N GLN A 333 -10.58 18.08 35.14
CA GLN A 333 -11.88 17.66 34.63
C GLN A 333 -12.51 16.81 35.73
N ALA A 334 -13.40 17.43 36.51
CA ALA A 334 -14.24 16.75 37.47
C ALA A 334 -14.82 15.48 36.82
N ARG A 335 -14.34 14.31 37.27
CA ARG A 335 -14.92 13.00 36.89
C ARG A 335 -16.43 13.09 37.09
N PRO A 336 -17.25 12.80 36.07
CA PRO A 336 -18.69 12.62 36.29
C PRO A 336 -18.85 11.50 37.32
N LYS A 337 -19.55 11.79 38.42
CA LYS A 337 -19.95 10.78 39.39
C LYS A 337 -20.70 9.68 38.66
N GLN A 338 -20.17 8.46 38.64
CA GLN A 338 -20.91 7.28 38.19
C GLN A 338 -22.23 7.19 38.97
N PRO A 339 -23.37 7.01 38.33
CA PRO A 339 -24.61 6.69 39.01
C PRO A 339 -24.45 5.36 39.76
N ALA A 340 -24.91 5.34 41.01
CA ALA A 340 -24.92 4.16 41.85
C ALA A 340 -25.55 2.95 41.13
N ASP A 341 -24.90 1.78 41.25
CA ASP A 341 -25.32 0.49 40.75
C ASP A 341 -26.83 0.22 41.09
N LYS A 342 -27.61 0.11 40.03
CA LYS A 342 -28.97 -0.51 40.16
C LYS A 342 -28.77 -2.03 40.26
N PRO A 343 -29.46 -2.73 41.22
CA PRO A 343 -29.34 -4.18 41.33
C PRO A 343 -29.81 -4.85 40.03
N ARG A 344 -29.02 -5.77 39.55
CA ARG A 344 -29.28 -6.60 38.37
C ARG A 344 -30.50 -7.48 38.65
N PRO A 345 -31.48 -7.58 37.76
CA PRO A 345 -32.55 -8.56 37.90
C PRO A 345 -31.98 -9.98 37.72
N ASP A 346 -32.51 -10.89 38.55
CA ASP A 346 -32.16 -12.30 38.61
C ASP A 346 -32.18 -12.97 37.22
N GLN A 347 -31.04 -13.55 36.81
CA GLN A 347 -31.00 -14.41 35.62
C GLN A 347 -31.65 -15.78 35.98
N PRO A 348 -32.50 -16.32 35.10
CA PRO A 348 -33.06 -17.64 35.27
C PRO A 348 -31.93 -18.72 35.17
N LYS A 349 -31.91 -19.61 36.16
CA LYS A 349 -30.98 -20.77 36.21
C LYS A 349 -31.17 -21.65 34.98
N GLN A 350 -30.11 -21.90 34.27
CA GLN A 350 -30.05 -22.92 33.21
C GLN A 350 -30.26 -24.31 33.81
N PRO A 351 -31.04 -25.18 33.17
CA PRO A 351 -31.18 -26.56 33.60
C PRO A 351 -29.89 -27.36 33.36
N ALA A 352 -29.60 -28.24 34.30
CA ALA A 352 -28.44 -29.11 34.29
C ALA A 352 -28.47 -30.11 33.09
N PRO A 353 -27.30 -30.47 32.52
CA PRO A 353 -27.23 -31.49 31.47
C PRO A 353 -27.59 -32.87 32.00
N GLY A 354 -28.51 -33.54 31.31
CA GLY A 354 -28.92 -34.89 31.57
C GLY A 354 -27.81 -35.93 31.29
N PRO A 355 -27.86 -37.13 31.94
CA PRO A 355 -26.81 -38.13 31.84
C PRO A 355 -26.76 -38.81 30.48
N ALA A 356 -25.52 -39.05 30.01
CA ALA A 356 -25.20 -39.77 28.78
C ALA A 356 -25.75 -41.21 28.83
N GLY A 357 -26.61 -41.56 27.89
CA GLY A 357 -27.07 -42.91 27.65
C GLY A 357 -25.97 -43.77 27.01
N GLN A 358 -25.54 -44.79 27.74
CA GLN A 358 -24.81 -45.95 27.23
C GLN A 358 -25.78 -46.82 26.43
N GLY A 359 -25.41 -47.20 25.24
CA GLY A 359 -26.11 -48.17 24.39
C GLY A 359 -25.15 -48.80 23.41
N GLY A 360 -24.55 -49.94 23.77
CA GLY A 360 -24.15 -50.98 22.84
C GLY A 360 -25.31 -51.97 22.62
N PRO A 361 -25.14 -53.05 21.86
CA PRO A 361 -23.98 -53.64 21.21
C PRO A 361 -23.89 -53.43 19.69
#